data_8ef97cd84bc83eda953fcf9c1a9ff147
#
_entry.id   8ef97cd84bc83eda953fcf9c1a9ff147
#
_cell.length_a   1.000
_cell.length_b   1.000
_cell.length_c   1.000
_cell.angle_alpha   90.00
_cell.angle_beta   90.00
_cell.angle_gamma   90.00
#
_symmetry.space_group_name_H-M   'P 1'
#
loop_
_entity.id
_entity.type
_entity.pdbx_description
1 polymer ?
#
loop_
_entity_poly.entity_id
_entity_poly.type
_entity_poly.pdbx_seq_one_letter_code
_entity_poly.pdbx_strand_id
1 'polypeptide(L)'
;MVKTKRPLVIVTRKLPDSVELRMRELFDTRLNPDDKPMTQSQLAEAVKTADVLVPTVTDRIDASVLSKSGGQLKLIANFGNGVDNIDVATAIQRGITVTNTPGVLTEDTADMTMALILAVPRRLVEGSHVLTADKDWTGWSPTWMLGHRIWGKRLGIIGMGRIGQAVARRARAFGLQIHYHNRRRVPPKIEQELDATYWESLDQMLARMDIVSVNCPHTPATYHLLSARRLKMLRPEAYIVNTSRGEVIDENALARLIEAGDIAGAGLDVFEHEPAVNPKLVKLARAGKVVLLPHTGSATIEGRIDMGEKVIINIRTFMDGHRPPDRVLPSML
;
A
#
# COMPACT_ATOMS: atom_id res chain seq x y z
N MET A 1 30.30 3.40 -35.41
CA MET A 1 29.18 3.35 -34.43
C MET A 1 29.68 3.95 -33.13
N VAL A 2 29.21 5.13 -32.76
CA VAL A 2 29.50 5.71 -31.45
C VAL A 2 28.80 4.80 -30.42
N LYS A 3 29.56 4.10 -29.58
CA LYS A 3 29.00 3.36 -28.43
C LYS A 3 28.33 4.41 -27.55
N THR A 4 27.01 4.55 -27.64
CA THR A 4 26.24 5.35 -26.68
C THR A 4 26.53 4.78 -25.29
N LYS A 5 27.07 5.62 -24.41
CA LYS A 5 27.37 5.25 -23.02
C LYS A 5 26.08 4.74 -22.39
N ARG A 6 26.09 3.51 -21.83
CA ARG A 6 24.94 2.99 -21.10
C ARG A 6 24.64 3.93 -19.91
N PRO A 7 23.37 4.23 -19.63
CA PRO A 7 23.02 5.07 -18.49
C PRO A 7 23.40 4.39 -17.17
N LEU A 8 23.91 5.18 -16.22
CA LEU A 8 24.15 4.71 -14.86
C LEU A 8 22.83 4.66 -14.08
N VAL A 9 22.39 3.45 -13.79
CA VAL A 9 21.19 3.18 -12.99
C VAL A 9 21.60 2.78 -11.59
N ILE A 10 21.19 3.55 -10.57
CA ILE A 10 21.43 3.23 -9.17
C ILE A 10 20.13 2.70 -8.55
N VAL A 11 20.20 1.49 -7.99
CA VAL A 11 19.10 0.78 -7.34
C VAL A 11 19.30 0.81 -5.83
N THR A 12 18.32 1.30 -5.08
CA THR A 12 18.50 1.59 -3.64
C THR A 12 18.30 0.37 -2.74
N ARG A 13 17.59 -0.65 -3.21
CA ARG A 13 17.30 -1.89 -2.48
C ARG A 13 17.52 -3.10 -3.38
N LYS A 14 17.69 -4.28 -2.81
CA LYS A 14 17.75 -5.51 -3.58
C LYS A 14 16.40 -5.77 -4.26
N LEU A 15 16.43 -6.08 -5.56
CA LEU A 15 15.27 -6.48 -6.36
C LEU A 15 15.30 -8.00 -6.62
N PRO A 16 14.22 -8.60 -7.16
CA PRO A 16 14.27 -9.99 -7.61
C PRO A 16 15.44 -10.26 -8.55
N ASP A 17 16.11 -11.40 -8.37
CA ASP A 17 17.35 -11.72 -9.08
C ASP A 17 17.20 -11.66 -10.60
N SER A 18 16.04 -12.08 -11.15
CA SER A 18 15.73 -11.99 -12.58
C SER A 18 15.69 -10.54 -13.09
N VAL A 19 15.15 -9.63 -12.28
CA VAL A 19 15.07 -8.20 -12.58
C VAL A 19 16.45 -7.56 -12.54
N GLU A 20 17.24 -7.86 -11.50
CA GLU A 20 18.63 -7.35 -11.40
C GLU A 20 19.51 -7.84 -12.53
N LEU A 21 19.40 -9.11 -12.92
CA LEU A 21 20.12 -9.67 -14.06
C LEU A 21 19.79 -8.89 -15.34
N ARG A 22 18.50 -8.70 -15.61
CA ARG A 22 18.06 -7.98 -16.80
C ARG A 22 18.46 -6.51 -16.78
N MET A 23 18.47 -5.85 -15.63
CA MET A 23 18.99 -4.48 -15.49
C MET A 23 20.48 -4.40 -15.85
N ARG A 24 21.31 -5.35 -15.38
CA ARG A 24 22.75 -5.41 -15.73
C ARG A 24 23.02 -5.64 -17.22
N GLU A 25 22.16 -6.40 -17.89
CA GLU A 25 22.26 -6.62 -19.32
C GLU A 25 22.00 -5.34 -20.13
N LEU A 26 21.05 -4.53 -19.68
CA LEU A 26 20.56 -3.36 -20.42
C LEU A 26 21.29 -2.06 -20.07
N PHE A 27 21.71 -1.90 -18.80
CA PHE A 27 22.21 -0.64 -18.25
C PHE A 27 23.58 -0.83 -17.55
N ASP A 28 24.27 0.28 -17.28
CA ASP A 28 25.36 0.31 -16.31
C ASP A 28 24.70 0.41 -14.91
N THR A 29 24.65 -0.70 -14.17
CA THR A 29 23.80 -0.81 -12.99
C THR A 29 24.62 -0.95 -11.72
N ARG A 30 24.38 -0.05 -10.75
CA ARG A 30 24.87 -0.18 -9.37
C ARG A 30 23.75 -0.69 -8.49
N LEU A 31 23.86 -1.96 -8.07
CA LEU A 31 22.90 -2.65 -7.22
C LEU A 31 23.24 -2.51 -5.74
N ASN A 32 22.28 -2.83 -4.87
CA ASN A 32 22.45 -2.91 -3.41
C ASN A 32 22.30 -4.39 -2.95
N PRO A 33 23.36 -5.21 -3.04
CA PRO A 33 23.27 -6.65 -2.79
C PRO A 33 22.96 -7.01 -1.34
N ASP A 34 23.33 -6.14 -0.39
CA ASP A 34 23.12 -6.36 1.05
C ASP A 34 21.69 -6.00 1.50
N ASP A 35 20.89 -5.44 0.63
CA ASP A 35 19.52 -4.96 0.91
C ASP A 35 19.41 -4.01 2.12
N LYS A 36 20.48 -3.28 2.44
CA LYS A 36 20.44 -2.29 3.52
C LYS A 36 19.78 -1.01 3.03
N PRO A 37 18.81 -0.46 3.78
CA PRO A 37 18.23 0.83 3.45
C PRO A 37 19.31 1.91 3.32
N MET A 38 19.28 2.69 2.24
CA MET A 38 20.20 3.82 2.07
C MET A 38 19.84 4.94 3.05
N THR A 39 20.86 5.51 3.68
CA THR A 39 20.71 6.73 4.48
C THR A 39 20.44 7.94 3.57
N GLN A 40 19.91 9.03 4.14
CA GLN A 40 19.70 10.29 3.41
C GLN A 40 20.98 10.80 2.73
N SER A 41 22.13 10.62 3.37
CA SER A 41 23.44 10.99 2.78
C SER A 41 23.81 10.11 1.58
N GLN A 42 23.53 8.81 1.64
CA GLN A 42 23.75 7.88 0.53
C GLN A 42 22.81 8.15 -0.64
N LEU A 43 21.54 8.47 -0.37
CA LEU A 43 20.56 8.88 -1.38
C LEU A 43 21.00 10.19 -2.04
N ALA A 44 21.47 11.17 -1.26
CA ALA A 44 21.99 12.42 -1.80
C ALA A 44 23.23 12.22 -2.69
N GLU A 45 24.08 11.24 -2.38
CA GLU A 45 25.23 10.91 -3.24
C GLU A 45 24.79 10.16 -4.50
N ALA A 46 23.80 9.25 -4.38
CA ALA A 46 23.25 8.54 -5.52
C ALA A 46 22.65 9.50 -6.56
N VAL A 47 21.86 10.50 -6.14
CA VAL A 47 21.24 11.48 -7.06
C VAL A 47 22.26 12.41 -7.74
N LYS A 48 23.49 12.58 -7.19
CA LYS A 48 24.56 13.35 -7.84
C LYS A 48 25.15 12.64 -9.03
N THR A 49 25.23 11.30 -8.98
CA THR A 49 26.03 10.50 -9.90
C THR A 49 25.18 9.71 -10.88
N ALA A 50 23.94 9.36 -10.53
CA ALA A 50 23.05 8.57 -11.37
C ALA A 50 22.51 9.35 -12.57
N ASP A 51 22.34 8.67 -13.71
CA ASP A 51 21.45 9.10 -14.79
C ASP A 51 19.99 8.75 -14.44
N VAL A 52 19.80 7.59 -13.79
CA VAL A 52 18.51 7.07 -13.32
C VAL A 52 18.64 6.58 -11.87
N LEU A 53 17.71 7.00 -11.01
CA LEU A 53 17.56 6.43 -9.68
C LEU A 53 16.34 5.49 -9.66
N VAL A 54 16.51 4.30 -9.07
CA VAL A 54 15.44 3.34 -8.82
C VAL A 54 15.24 3.20 -7.31
N PRO A 55 14.44 4.09 -6.69
CA PRO A 55 14.12 4.00 -5.28
C PRO A 55 12.95 3.04 -5.03
N THR A 56 12.75 2.68 -3.77
CA THR A 56 11.57 1.95 -3.27
C THR A 56 10.74 2.83 -2.34
N VAL A 57 9.58 2.34 -1.91
CA VAL A 57 8.66 3.08 -1.04
C VAL A 57 9.26 3.49 0.32
N THR A 58 10.37 2.86 0.72
CA THR A 58 11.07 3.18 1.98
C THR A 58 12.10 4.30 1.85
N ASP A 59 12.43 4.71 0.62
CA ASP A 59 13.45 5.74 0.36
C ASP A 59 12.80 7.12 0.30
N ARG A 60 13.13 7.99 1.22
CA ARG A 60 12.62 9.36 1.24
C ARG A 60 13.42 10.26 0.29
N ILE A 61 12.87 10.53 -0.88
CA ILE A 61 13.46 11.40 -1.92
C ILE A 61 12.81 12.79 -1.84
N ASP A 62 13.13 13.52 -0.78
CA ASP A 62 12.61 14.86 -0.53
C ASP A 62 13.40 15.96 -1.25
N ALA A 63 12.95 17.22 -1.08
CA ALA A 63 13.58 18.38 -1.70
C ALA A 63 15.06 18.52 -1.29
N SER A 64 15.45 18.10 -0.08
CA SER A 64 16.83 18.18 0.39
C SER A 64 17.74 17.22 -0.39
N VAL A 65 17.28 15.99 -0.63
CA VAL A 65 17.99 15.01 -1.46
C VAL A 65 18.04 15.50 -2.91
N LEU A 66 16.90 15.92 -3.47
CA LEU A 66 16.82 16.39 -4.86
C LEU A 66 17.65 17.64 -5.12
N SER A 67 17.84 18.50 -4.11
CA SER A 67 18.70 19.67 -4.23
C SER A 67 20.17 19.32 -4.55
N LYS A 68 20.59 18.09 -4.20
CA LYS A 68 21.94 17.58 -4.47
C LYS A 68 22.08 16.90 -5.83
N SER A 69 20.95 16.70 -6.56
CA SER A 69 21.02 16.07 -7.87
C SER A 69 21.91 16.84 -8.84
N GLY A 70 22.81 16.11 -9.51
CA GLY A 70 23.56 16.62 -10.62
C GLY A 70 22.67 16.84 -11.87
N GLY A 71 23.15 17.62 -12.84
CA GLY A 71 22.41 17.84 -14.09
C GLY A 71 22.21 16.56 -14.93
N GLN A 72 22.84 15.45 -14.54
CA GLN A 72 22.74 14.16 -15.22
C GLN A 72 21.56 13.32 -14.76
N LEU A 73 21.02 13.48 -13.53
CA LEU A 73 19.82 12.76 -13.10
C LEU A 73 18.61 13.24 -13.91
N LYS A 74 18.03 12.35 -14.70
CA LYS A 74 16.91 12.65 -15.61
C LYS A 74 15.64 11.89 -15.28
N LEU A 75 15.78 10.73 -14.60
CA LEU A 75 14.65 9.85 -14.30
C LEU A 75 14.76 9.29 -12.87
N ILE A 76 13.64 9.32 -12.16
CA ILE A 76 13.41 8.54 -10.96
C ILE A 76 12.36 7.48 -11.31
N ALA A 77 12.76 6.23 -11.41
CA ALA A 77 11.90 5.10 -11.74
C ALA A 77 11.54 4.35 -10.46
N ASN A 78 10.47 4.81 -9.78
CA ASN A 78 10.06 4.29 -8.48
C ASN A 78 9.59 2.84 -8.56
N PHE A 79 10.20 1.95 -7.78
CA PHE A 79 9.76 0.58 -7.59
C PHE A 79 8.62 0.57 -6.55
N GLY A 80 7.44 1.03 -6.98
CA GLY A 80 6.25 1.20 -6.15
C GLY A 80 5.14 1.89 -6.91
N ASN A 81 3.88 1.64 -6.52
CA ASN A 81 2.73 2.32 -7.10
C ASN A 81 2.53 3.72 -6.51
N GLY A 82 2.62 3.86 -5.18
CA GLY A 82 2.61 5.17 -4.52
C GLY A 82 3.90 5.93 -4.77
N VAL A 83 3.83 7.26 -4.75
CA VAL A 83 4.98 8.17 -4.93
C VAL A 83 5.07 9.21 -3.81
N ASP A 84 4.38 8.96 -2.72
CA ASP A 84 4.36 9.80 -1.52
C ASP A 84 5.74 9.90 -0.83
N ASN A 85 6.63 8.97 -1.13
CA ASN A 85 8.04 8.98 -0.72
C ASN A 85 8.93 9.92 -1.56
N ILE A 86 8.41 10.51 -2.64
CA ILE A 86 9.16 11.36 -3.59
C ILE A 86 8.52 12.76 -3.64
N ASP A 87 9.32 13.81 -3.49
CA ASP A 87 8.88 15.17 -3.81
C ASP A 87 8.81 15.36 -5.33
N VAL A 88 7.69 14.91 -5.91
CA VAL A 88 7.46 14.92 -7.35
C VAL A 88 7.45 16.35 -7.91
N ALA A 89 6.95 17.33 -7.15
CA ALA A 89 6.91 18.73 -7.58
C ALA A 89 8.33 19.28 -7.77
N THR A 90 9.19 19.09 -6.78
CA THR A 90 10.61 19.47 -6.87
C THR A 90 11.34 18.71 -7.97
N ALA A 91 11.08 17.41 -8.15
CA ALA A 91 11.69 16.63 -9.24
C ALA A 91 11.34 17.22 -10.62
N ILE A 92 10.06 17.54 -10.86
CA ILE A 92 9.60 18.14 -12.12
C ILE A 92 10.22 19.51 -12.35
N GLN A 93 10.28 20.38 -11.31
CA GLN A 93 10.93 21.71 -11.42
C GLN A 93 12.40 21.61 -11.81
N ARG A 94 13.08 20.53 -11.44
CA ARG A 94 14.48 20.24 -11.80
C ARG A 94 14.63 19.51 -13.14
N GLY A 95 13.54 19.31 -13.88
CA GLY A 95 13.55 18.60 -15.16
C GLY A 95 13.74 17.07 -15.03
N ILE A 96 13.46 16.52 -13.83
CA ILE A 96 13.55 15.08 -13.57
C ILE A 96 12.17 14.46 -13.77
N THR A 97 12.09 13.45 -14.63
CA THR A 97 10.88 12.67 -14.82
C THR A 97 10.72 11.66 -13.66
N VAL A 98 9.50 11.47 -13.18
CA VAL A 98 9.17 10.44 -12.17
C VAL A 98 8.23 9.42 -12.81
N THR A 99 8.50 8.13 -12.61
CA THR A 99 7.61 7.04 -13.02
C THR A 99 7.33 6.12 -11.83
N ASN A 100 6.24 5.36 -11.90
CA ASN A 100 5.85 4.39 -10.89
C ASN A 100 5.43 3.05 -11.54
N THR A 101 4.90 2.10 -10.75
CA THR A 101 4.51 0.77 -11.23
C THR A 101 2.99 0.51 -11.05
N PRO A 102 2.11 1.24 -11.76
CA PRO A 102 0.67 1.09 -11.58
C PRO A 102 0.15 -0.21 -12.21
N GLY A 103 -0.90 -0.76 -11.62
CA GLY A 103 -1.66 -1.89 -12.17
C GLY A 103 -1.15 -3.27 -11.78
N VAL A 104 0.15 -3.51 -11.80
CA VAL A 104 0.76 -4.83 -11.60
C VAL A 104 0.63 -5.40 -10.19
N LEU A 105 0.37 -4.59 -9.19
CA LEU A 105 0.17 -5.02 -7.80
C LEU A 105 -1.32 -4.99 -7.36
N THR A 106 -2.23 -4.75 -8.31
CA THR A 106 -3.65 -4.55 -7.98
C THR A 106 -4.29 -5.79 -7.39
N GLU A 107 -4.09 -6.93 -8.04
CA GLU A 107 -4.71 -8.19 -7.64
C GLU A 107 -4.10 -8.71 -6.34
N ASP A 108 -2.77 -8.68 -6.20
CA ASP A 108 -2.07 -9.11 -4.98
C ASP A 108 -2.51 -8.31 -3.74
N THR A 109 -2.59 -6.98 -3.88
CA THR A 109 -3.04 -6.12 -2.77
C THR A 109 -4.52 -6.37 -2.44
N ALA A 110 -5.35 -6.64 -3.44
CA ALA A 110 -6.75 -6.99 -3.22
C ALA A 110 -6.90 -8.35 -2.52
N ASP A 111 -6.07 -9.34 -2.86
CA ASP A 111 -6.02 -10.63 -2.17
C ASP A 111 -5.62 -10.47 -0.71
N MET A 112 -4.58 -9.68 -0.42
CA MET A 112 -4.15 -9.39 0.94
C MET A 112 -5.25 -8.64 1.73
N THR A 113 -5.95 -7.70 1.09
CA THR A 113 -7.08 -6.99 1.71
C THR A 113 -8.18 -7.98 2.10
N MET A 114 -8.54 -8.91 1.22
CA MET A 114 -9.53 -9.94 1.52
C MET A 114 -9.05 -10.92 2.59
N ALA A 115 -7.76 -11.27 2.59
CA ALA A 115 -7.18 -12.10 3.64
C ALA A 115 -7.36 -11.44 5.02
N LEU A 116 -7.10 -10.13 5.15
CA LEU A 116 -7.33 -9.38 6.39
C LEU A 116 -8.82 -9.26 6.74
N ILE A 117 -9.71 -9.03 5.75
CA ILE A 117 -11.18 -9.01 5.95
C ILE A 117 -11.68 -10.34 6.53
N LEU A 118 -11.05 -11.46 6.15
CA LEU A 118 -11.36 -12.77 6.70
C LEU A 118 -10.66 -13.03 8.05
N ALA A 119 -9.38 -12.69 8.14
CA ALA A 119 -8.53 -13.05 9.28
C ALA A 119 -9.00 -12.42 10.59
N VAL A 120 -9.37 -11.14 10.57
CA VAL A 120 -9.71 -10.40 11.79
C VAL A 120 -11.00 -10.92 12.43
N PRO A 121 -12.17 -10.89 11.76
CA PRO A 121 -13.42 -11.33 12.40
C PRO A 121 -13.46 -12.84 12.66
N ARG A 122 -12.67 -13.64 11.94
CA ARG A 122 -12.58 -15.09 12.12
C ARG A 122 -11.45 -15.52 13.07
N ARG A 123 -10.70 -14.57 13.65
CA ARG A 123 -9.63 -14.80 14.64
C ARG A 123 -8.56 -15.79 14.14
N LEU A 124 -8.22 -15.74 12.83
CA LEU A 124 -7.37 -16.75 12.21
C LEU A 124 -5.96 -16.79 12.81
N VAL A 125 -5.34 -15.63 13.02
CA VAL A 125 -3.99 -15.52 13.58
C VAL A 125 -3.95 -16.03 15.03
N GLU A 126 -4.95 -15.66 15.83
CA GLU A 126 -5.09 -16.12 17.20
C GLU A 126 -5.29 -17.65 17.26
N GLY A 127 -6.16 -18.20 16.39
CA GLY A 127 -6.39 -19.64 16.31
C GLY A 127 -5.12 -20.42 15.91
N SER A 128 -4.35 -19.91 14.95
CA SER A 128 -3.05 -20.48 14.59
C SER A 128 -2.08 -20.44 15.78
N HIS A 129 -2.03 -19.31 16.47
CA HIS A 129 -1.14 -19.11 17.62
C HIS A 129 -1.45 -20.06 18.80
N VAL A 130 -2.72 -20.42 19.03
CA VAL A 130 -3.10 -21.39 20.03
C VAL A 130 -2.42 -22.73 19.81
N LEU A 131 -2.29 -23.18 18.55
CA LEU A 131 -1.69 -24.47 18.23
C LEU A 131 -0.15 -24.44 18.17
N THR A 132 0.44 -23.27 17.86
CA THR A 132 1.88 -23.14 17.62
C THR A 132 2.67 -22.61 18.82
N ALA A 133 2.01 -22.10 19.87
CA ALA A 133 2.63 -21.49 21.05
C ALA A 133 2.47 -22.35 22.33
N ASP A 134 2.46 -23.68 22.22
CA ASP A 134 2.33 -24.66 23.32
C ASP A 134 1.15 -24.34 24.27
N LYS A 135 0.05 -23.84 23.71
CA LYS A 135 -1.17 -23.61 24.44
C LYS A 135 -2.04 -24.87 24.40
N ASP A 136 -2.49 -25.32 25.56
CA ASP A 136 -3.32 -26.51 25.69
C ASP A 136 -4.65 -26.34 24.95
N TRP A 137 -4.72 -26.94 23.76
CA TRP A 137 -6.01 -27.11 23.09
C TRP A 137 -6.65 -28.42 23.55
N THR A 138 -7.68 -28.29 24.35
CA THR A 138 -8.38 -29.45 24.97
C THR A 138 -9.46 -30.06 24.07
N GLY A 139 -9.57 -29.60 22.83
CA GLY A 139 -10.55 -30.09 21.85
C GLY A 139 -11.60 -29.04 21.45
N TRP A 140 -12.52 -29.46 20.60
CA TRP A 140 -13.61 -28.59 20.11
C TRP A 140 -14.61 -28.25 21.21
N SER A 141 -15.07 -26.98 21.24
CA SER A 141 -16.13 -26.52 22.13
C SER A 141 -17.08 -25.56 21.36
N PRO A 142 -18.41 -25.65 21.61
CA PRO A 142 -19.37 -24.83 20.89
C PRO A 142 -19.30 -23.34 21.20
N THR A 143 -18.66 -22.94 22.28
CA THR A 143 -18.58 -21.55 22.76
C THR A 143 -17.16 -20.98 22.74
N TRP A 144 -16.17 -21.76 22.28
CA TRP A 144 -14.79 -21.33 22.27
C TRP A 144 -14.35 -20.78 20.91
N MET A 145 -13.50 -19.77 20.90
CA MET A 145 -12.93 -19.14 19.69
C MET A 145 -14.01 -18.60 18.71
N LEU A 146 -15.17 -18.19 19.23
CA LEU A 146 -16.21 -17.61 18.40
C LEU A 146 -15.72 -16.31 17.75
N GLY A 147 -15.89 -16.23 16.42
CA GLY A 147 -15.70 -15.03 15.63
C GLY A 147 -17.01 -14.57 14.99
N HIS A 148 -16.93 -13.66 14.04
CA HIS A 148 -18.07 -13.10 13.35
C HIS A 148 -18.12 -13.54 11.88
N ARG A 149 -19.36 -13.77 11.40
CA ARG A 149 -19.67 -14.05 9.99
C ARG A 149 -19.49 -12.77 9.19
N ILE A 150 -18.88 -12.88 7.99
CA ILE A 150 -18.80 -11.76 7.04
C ILE A 150 -19.93 -11.80 5.98
N TRP A 151 -20.46 -12.97 5.65
CA TRP A 151 -21.55 -13.13 4.68
C TRP A 151 -22.77 -12.28 5.08
N GLY A 152 -23.33 -11.54 4.11
CA GLY A 152 -24.45 -10.62 4.32
C GLY A 152 -24.10 -9.29 5.00
N LYS A 153 -22.82 -9.07 5.35
CA LYS A 153 -22.35 -7.82 5.97
C LYS A 153 -22.07 -6.74 4.92
N ARG A 154 -22.11 -5.48 5.38
CA ARG A 154 -21.82 -4.30 4.55
C ARG A 154 -20.35 -3.95 4.60
N LEU A 155 -19.71 -3.94 3.43
CA LEU A 155 -18.33 -3.50 3.24
C LEU A 155 -18.33 -2.09 2.67
N GLY A 156 -17.78 -1.13 3.42
CA GLY A 156 -17.53 0.23 2.96
C GLY A 156 -16.12 0.38 2.43
N ILE A 157 -15.97 0.66 1.15
CA ILE A 157 -14.67 0.85 0.48
C ILE A 157 -14.40 2.35 0.38
N ILE A 158 -13.34 2.82 1.04
CA ILE A 158 -12.85 4.19 0.89
C ILE A 158 -11.80 4.20 -0.21
N GLY A 159 -12.17 4.68 -1.39
CA GLY A 159 -11.30 4.64 -2.57
C GLY A 159 -11.64 3.49 -3.55
N MET A 160 -12.60 3.71 -4.45
CA MET A 160 -13.01 2.76 -5.50
C MET A 160 -12.12 2.90 -6.76
N GLY A 161 -10.78 2.92 -6.54
CA GLY A 161 -9.77 2.85 -7.60
C GLY A 161 -9.56 1.42 -8.11
N ARG A 162 -8.42 1.13 -8.77
CA ARG A 162 -8.12 -0.23 -9.27
C ARG A 162 -8.20 -1.28 -8.17
N ILE A 163 -7.53 -1.05 -7.03
CA ILE A 163 -7.51 -1.99 -5.90
C ILE A 163 -8.90 -2.09 -5.26
N GLY A 164 -9.58 -0.97 -4.99
CA GLY A 164 -10.92 -0.98 -4.41
C GLY A 164 -11.93 -1.77 -5.26
N GLN A 165 -11.87 -1.64 -6.60
CA GLN A 165 -12.69 -2.44 -7.51
C GLN A 165 -12.34 -3.93 -7.47
N ALA A 166 -11.05 -4.26 -7.40
CA ALA A 166 -10.59 -5.65 -7.29
C ALA A 166 -11.03 -6.28 -5.95
N VAL A 167 -10.96 -5.53 -4.85
CA VAL A 167 -11.52 -5.93 -3.54
C VAL A 167 -13.03 -6.12 -3.63
N ALA A 168 -13.76 -5.19 -4.24
CA ALA A 168 -15.21 -5.29 -4.39
C ALA A 168 -15.65 -6.55 -5.16
N ARG A 169 -14.96 -6.89 -6.27
CA ARG A 169 -15.23 -8.13 -7.02
C ARG A 169 -15.10 -9.38 -6.15
N ARG A 170 -14.02 -9.46 -5.36
CA ARG A 170 -13.78 -10.58 -4.44
C ARG A 170 -14.80 -10.63 -3.31
N ALA A 171 -15.03 -9.49 -2.68
CA ALA A 171 -15.93 -9.36 -1.54
C ALA A 171 -17.39 -9.75 -1.89
N ARG A 172 -17.86 -9.44 -3.11
CA ARG A 172 -19.16 -9.94 -3.61
C ARG A 172 -19.24 -11.46 -3.65
N ALA A 173 -18.19 -12.12 -4.09
CA ALA A 173 -18.15 -13.58 -4.13
C ALA A 173 -18.26 -14.21 -2.73
N PHE A 174 -17.82 -13.47 -1.68
CA PHE A 174 -18.01 -13.84 -0.28
C PHE A 174 -19.36 -13.39 0.30
N GLY A 175 -20.26 -12.84 -0.50
CA GLY A 175 -21.60 -12.42 -0.09
C GLY A 175 -21.65 -11.10 0.68
N LEU A 176 -20.63 -10.26 0.59
CA LEU A 176 -20.64 -8.92 1.16
C LEU A 176 -21.43 -7.95 0.27
N GLN A 177 -22.15 -7.03 0.89
CA GLN A 177 -22.81 -5.91 0.22
C GLN A 177 -21.81 -4.78 0.03
N ILE A 178 -21.63 -4.31 -1.21
CA ILE A 178 -20.59 -3.33 -1.53
C ILE A 178 -21.14 -1.91 -1.45
N HIS A 179 -20.52 -1.12 -0.59
CA HIS A 179 -20.72 0.31 -0.46
C HIS A 179 -19.37 1.02 -0.67
N TYR A 180 -19.39 2.24 -1.19
CA TYR A 180 -18.14 2.96 -1.37
C TYR A 180 -18.30 4.47 -1.25
N HIS A 181 -17.19 5.12 -0.92
CA HIS A 181 -17.03 6.57 -0.97
C HIS A 181 -15.79 6.94 -1.78
N ASN A 182 -15.96 7.89 -2.68
CA ASN A 182 -14.90 8.50 -3.50
C ASN A 182 -15.13 10.00 -3.60
N ARG A 183 -14.06 10.77 -3.85
CA ARG A 183 -14.16 12.20 -4.24
C ARG A 183 -15.03 12.41 -5.48
N ARG A 184 -14.98 11.47 -6.42
CA ARG A 184 -15.80 11.42 -7.64
C ARG A 184 -16.44 10.04 -7.73
N ARG A 185 -17.72 10.03 -7.99
CA ARG A 185 -18.47 8.79 -8.25
C ARG A 185 -17.85 8.04 -9.43
N VAL A 186 -17.72 6.73 -9.33
CA VAL A 186 -17.26 5.92 -10.47
C VAL A 186 -18.34 5.86 -11.57
N PRO A 187 -17.98 5.54 -12.83
CA PRO A 187 -18.97 5.39 -13.90
C PRO A 187 -20.08 4.38 -13.53
N PRO A 188 -21.35 4.63 -13.93
CA PRO A 188 -22.49 3.77 -13.62
C PRO A 188 -22.29 2.30 -14.01
N LYS A 189 -21.56 2.04 -15.10
CA LYS A 189 -21.23 0.68 -15.54
C LYS A 189 -20.43 -0.09 -14.48
N ILE A 190 -19.48 0.58 -13.82
CA ILE A 190 -18.67 -0.03 -12.74
C ILE A 190 -19.53 -0.31 -11.52
N GLU A 191 -20.42 0.62 -11.13
CA GLU A 191 -21.35 0.40 -10.02
C GLU A 191 -22.27 -0.80 -10.29
N GLN A 192 -22.79 -0.89 -11.50
CA GLN A 192 -23.65 -2.01 -11.91
C GLN A 192 -22.87 -3.34 -11.93
N GLU A 193 -21.65 -3.36 -12.48
CA GLU A 193 -20.78 -4.55 -12.49
C GLU A 193 -20.49 -5.05 -11.08
N LEU A 194 -20.22 -4.12 -10.16
CA LEU A 194 -19.83 -4.43 -8.79
C LEU A 194 -21.03 -4.53 -7.84
N ASP A 195 -22.24 -4.21 -8.29
CA ASP A 195 -23.42 -4.07 -7.44
C ASP A 195 -23.14 -3.15 -6.26
N ALA A 196 -22.51 -1.99 -6.52
CA ALA A 196 -21.95 -1.12 -5.52
C ALA A 196 -22.81 0.13 -5.30
N THR A 197 -23.05 0.46 -4.03
CA THR A 197 -23.78 1.66 -3.62
C THR A 197 -22.84 2.79 -3.30
N TYR A 198 -22.96 3.92 -4.01
CA TYR A 198 -22.21 5.15 -3.74
C TYR A 198 -22.74 5.90 -2.54
N TRP A 199 -21.83 6.43 -1.72
CA TRP A 199 -22.12 7.34 -0.64
C TRP A 199 -21.41 8.67 -0.87
N GLU A 200 -22.18 9.75 -1.02
CA GLU A 200 -21.62 11.09 -1.12
C GLU A 200 -20.96 11.53 0.20
N SER A 201 -21.57 11.17 1.33
CA SER A 201 -21.04 11.45 2.66
C SER A 201 -20.30 10.25 3.23
N LEU A 202 -18.98 10.40 3.44
CA LEU A 202 -18.16 9.41 4.14
C LEU A 202 -18.70 9.15 5.56
N ASP A 203 -19.08 10.19 6.27
CA ASP A 203 -19.59 10.11 7.65
C ASP A 203 -20.87 9.25 7.73
N GLN A 204 -21.78 9.43 6.78
CA GLN A 204 -23.00 8.61 6.71
C GLN A 204 -22.72 7.16 6.35
N MET A 205 -21.73 6.91 5.49
CA MET A 205 -21.29 5.56 5.17
C MET A 205 -20.73 4.87 6.41
N LEU A 206 -19.76 5.50 7.08
CA LEU A 206 -19.09 4.94 8.26
C LEU A 206 -20.06 4.49 9.33
N ALA A 207 -21.10 5.30 9.63
CA ALA A 207 -22.11 4.98 10.63
C ALA A 207 -22.93 3.71 10.33
N ARG A 208 -22.82 3.15 9.12
CA ARG A 208 -23.66 2.03 8.66
C ARG A 208 -22.88 0.78 8.25
N MET A 209 -21.57 0.86 8.13
CA MET A 209 -20.76 -0.27 7.66
C MET A 209 -20.43 -1.23 8.79
N ASP A 210 -20.33 -2.50 8.44
CA ASP A 210 -19.86 -3.56 9.33
C ASP A 210 -18.35 -3.77 9.18
N ILE A 211 -17.81 -3.52 7.97
CA ILE A 211 -16.39 -3.58 7.66
C ILE A 211 -16.04 -2.36 6.81
N VAL A 212 -14.91 -1.72 7.10
CA VAL A 212 -14.38 -0.60 6.32
C VAL A 212 -13.01 -0.96 5.76
N SER A 213 -12.85 -0.87 4.44
CA SER A 213 -11.58 -1.08 3.75
C SER A 213 -11.04 0.24 3.20
N VAL A 214 -9.78 0.56 3.56
CA VAL A 214 -9.09 1.78 3.11
C VAL A 214 -8.23 1.44 1.89
N ASN A 215 -8.58 2.06 0.74
CA ASN A 215 -7.94 1.84 -0.55
C ASN A 215 -7.63 3.16 -1.28
N CYS A 216 -7.66 4.29 -0.58
CA CYS A 216 -7.30 5.59 -1.11
C CYS A 216 -5.81 5.90 -0.89
N PRO A 217 -5.18 6.74 -1.73
CA PRO A 217 -3.79 7.13 -1.54
C PRO A 217 -3.64 8.08 -0.34
N HIS A 218 -2.43 8.16 0.23
CA HIS A 218 -2.05 9.22 1.14
C HIS A 218 -1.81 10.53 0.37
N THR A 219 -2.48 11.57 0.80
CA THR A 219 -2.34 12.96 0.33
C THR A 219 -2.65 13.90 1.51
N PRO A 220 -2.34 15.19 1.43
CA PRO A 220 -2.76 16.12 2.48
C PRO A 220 -4.26 16.09 2.80
N ALA A 221 -5.11 15.81 1.80
CA ALA A 221 -6.56 15.71 1.97
C ALA A 221 -7.03 14.38 2.60
N THR A 222 -6.20 13.35 2.59
CA THR A 222 -6.51 12.03 3.18
C THR A 222 -5.70 11.72 4.44
N TYR A 223 -4.81 12.63 4.86
CA TYR A 223 -4.13 12.52 6.13
C TYR A 223 -5.16 12.49 7.27
N HIS A 224 -5.11 11.47 8.10
CA HIS A 224 -6.09 11.19 9.15
C HIS A 224 -7.55 11.34 8.67
N LEU A 225 -7.82 10.90 7.44
CA LEU A 225 -9.18 10.86 6.89
C LEU A 225 -10.11 10.10 7.85
N LEU A 226 -9.63 9.00 8.44
CA LEU A 226 -10.25 8.31 9.56
C LEU A 226 -9.69 8.87 10.88
N SER A 227 -10.03 10.12 11.18
CA SER A 227 -9.71 10.79 12.45
C SER A 227 -10.47 10.18 13.63
N ALA A 228 -10.08 10.53 14.86
CA ALA A 228 -10.78 10.11 16.08
C ALA A 228 -12.30 10.37 16.03
N ARG A 229 -12.73 11.50 15.43
CA ARG A 229 -14.15 11.83 15.25
C ARG A 229 -14.85 10.83 14.32
N ARG A 230 -14.25 10.51 13.18
CA ARG A 230 -14.83 9.58 12.20
C ARG A 230 -14.81 8.14 12.68
N LEU A 231 -13.74 7.73 13.36
CA LEU A 231 -13.64 6.39 13.96
C LEU A 231 -14.76 6.15 14.98
N LYS A 232 -15.16 7.15 15.77
CA LYS A 232 -16.29 7.08 16.71
C LYS A 232 -17.67 6.96 16.03
N MET A 233 -17.77 7.17 14.72
CA MET A 233 -19.02 6.94 13.98
C MET A 233 -19.25 5.49 13.64
N LEU A 234 -18.19 4.67 13.69
CA LEU A 234 -18.31 3.24 13.47
C LEU A 234 -19.11 2.57 14.57
N ARG A 235 -19.74 1.46 14.23
CA ARG A 235 -20.43 0.62 15.20
C ARG A 235 -19.44 -0.18 16.02
N PRO A 236 -19.76 -0.53 17.26
CA PRO A 236 -18.86 -1.32 18.10
C PRO A 236 -18.43 -2.66 17.51
N GLU A 237 -19.28 -3.26 16.67
CA GLU A 237 -19.00 -4.53 15.98
C GLU A 237 -18.25 -4.35 14.65
N ALA A 238 -17.91 -3.12 14.27
CA ALA A 238 -17.26 -2.84 13.01
C ALA A 238 -15.76 -3.22 13.03
N TYR A 239 -15.25 -3.61 11.86
CA TYR A 239 -13.84 -3.88 11.61
C TYR A 239 -13.26 -2.89 10.60
N ILE A 240 -11.98 -2.57 10.75
CA ILE A 240 -11.23 -1.74 9.80
C ILE A 240 -10.12 -2.56 9.16
N VAL A 241 -9.94 -2.44 7.84
CA VAL A 241 -8.82 -3.02 7.10
C VAL A 241 -8.11 -1.92 6.32
N ASN A 242 -6.79 -1.84 6.48
CA ASN A 242 -5.95 -0.87 5.77
C ASN A 242 -4.75 -1.56 5.11
N THR A 243 -4.72 -1.54 3.78
CA THR A 243 -3.64 -2.01 2.92
C THR A 243 -3.15 -0.90 1.98
N SER A 244 -3.45 0.36 2.32
CA SER A 244 -3.06 1.53 1.50
C SER A 244 -1.87 2.29 2.09
N ARG A 245 -2.13 3.20 3.06
CA ARG A 245 -1.13 3.95 3.82
C ARG A 245 -1.59 4.15 5.25
N GLY A 246 -0.67 4.03 6.22
CA GLY A 246 -0.95 4.18 7.65
C GLY A 246 -1.51 5.54 8.00
N GLU A 247 -0.94 6.59 7.42
CA GLU A 247 -1.29 8.00 7.67
C GLU A 247 -2.75 8.37 7.31
N VAL A 248 -3.48 7.49 6.64
CA VAL A 248 -4.92 7.70 6.37
C VAL A 248 -5.78 7.51 7.62
N ILE A 249 -5.26 6.80 8.63
CA ILE A 249 -5.93 6.52 9.90
C ILE A 249 -5.15 7.15 11.06
N ASP A 250 -5.83 7.82 11.98
CA ASP A 250 -5.27 8.16 13.30
C ASP A 250 -5.09 6.88 14.12
N GLU A 251 -3.88 6.28 14.06
CA GLU A 251 -3.57 5.01 14.73
C GLU A 251 -3.75 5.07 16.24
N ASN A 252 -3.43 6.21 16.85
CA ASN A 252 -3.59 6.38 18.28
C ASN A 252 -5.07 6.37 18.69
N ALA A 253 -5.93 6.99 17.90
CA ALA A 253 -7.37 6.97 18.13
C ALA A 253 -7.93 5.57 17.86
N LEU A 254 -7.52 4.91 16.78
CA LEU A 254 -7.93 3.54 16.47
C LEU A 254 -7.61 2.59 17.61
N ALA A 255 -6.35 2.61 18.09
CA ALA A 255 -5.92 1.74 19.18
C ALA A 255 -6.74 1.96 20.46
N ARG A 256 -7.01 3.22 20.83
CA ARG A 256 -7.85 3.54 22.02
C ARG A 256 -9.27 3.02 21.86
N LEU A 257 -9.89 3.17 20.69
CA LEU A 257 -11.27 2.74 20.46
C LEU A 257 -11.39 1.20 20.44
N ILE A 258 -10.41 0.49 19.90
CA ILE A 258 -10.37 -0.99 19.97
C ILE A 258 -10.15 -1.45 21.42
N GLU A 259 -9.25 -0.79 22.16
CA GLU A 259 -9.01 -1.12 23.57
C GLU A 259 -10.26 -0.91 24.42
N ALA A 260 -11.03 0.16 24.17
CA ALA A 260 -12.30 0.47 24.83
C ALA A 260 -13.45 -0.47 24.41
N GLY A 261 -13.35 -1.18 23.28
CA GLY A 261 -14.42 -1.99 22.72
C GLY A 261 -15.41 -1.22 21.85
N ASP A 262 -15.10 0.03 21.50
CA ASP A 262 -15.90 0.88 20.62
C ASP A 262 -15.74 0.51 19.14
N ILE A 263 -14.71 -0.28 18.80
CA ILE A 263 -14.45 -0.91 17.50
C ILE A 263 -14.02 -2.35 17.77
N ALA A 264 -14.54 -3.32 17.01
CA ALA A 264 -14.30 -4.74 17.26
C ALA A 264 -12.84 -5.16 16.98
N GLY A 265 -12.20 -4.58 15.96
CA GLY A 265 -10.83 -4.91 15.62
C GLY A 265 -10.36 -4.30 14.31
N ALA A 266 -9.09 -4.56 13.95
CA ALA A 266 -8.51 -4.06 12.72
C ALA A 266 -7.52 -5.05 12.09
N GLY A 267 -7.41 -5.01 10.75
CA GLY A 267 -6.37 -5.66 9.96
C GLY A 267 -5.52 -4.59 9.26
N LEU A 268 -4.24 -4.49 9.63
CA LEU A 268 -3.38 -3.42 9.17
C LEU A 268 -2.12 -4.00 8.52
N ASP A 269 -1.87 -3.67 7.27
CA ASP A 269 -0.65 -4.00 6.54
C ASP A 269 0.32 -2.81 6.47
N VAL A 270 -0.15 -1.62 6.88
CA VAL A 270 0.59 -0.35 6.80
C VAL A 270 0.44 0.47 8.08
N PHE A 271 1.45 1.31 8.39
CA PHE A 271 1.53 2.07 9.64
C PHE A 271 1.97 3.51 9.39
N GLU A 272 1.61 4.43 10.30
CA GLU A 272 1.97 5.87 10.19
C GLU A 272 3.48 6.13 10.19
N HIS A 273 4.26 5.29 10.84
CA HIS A 273 5.69 5.53 11.09
C HIS A 273 6.56 4.34 10.72
N GLU A 274 6.25 3.70 9.59
CA GLU A 274 7.05 2.56 9.11
C GLU A 274 8.57 2.87 9.10
N PRO A 275 9.41 1.93 9.55
CA PRO A 275 9.10 0.56 9.98
C PRO A 275 8.66 0.44 11.46
N ALA A 276 8.53 1.53 12.19
CA ALA A 276 8.06 1.49 13.58
C ALA A 276 6.54 1.26 13.64
N VAL A 277 6.14 0.29 14.45
CA VAL A 277 4.72 -0.03 14.68
C VAL A 277 4.29 0.52 16.04
N ASN A 278 3.12 1.13 16.10
CA ASN A 278 2.54 1.67 17.33
C ASN A 278 2.46 0.58 18.42
N PRO A 279 3.11 0.76 19.59
CA PRO A 279 3.15 -0.26 20.64
C PRO A 279 1.77 -0.68 21.16
N LYS A 280 0.77 0.20 21.11
CA LYS A 280 -0.62 -0.13 21.50
C LYS A 280 -1.24 -1.11 20.52
N LEU A 281 -1.00 -0.94 19.22
CA LEU A 281 -1.46 -1.88 18.21
C LEU A 281 -0.79 -3.25 18.39
N VAL A 282 0.51 -3.28 18.71
CA VAL A 282 1.23 -4.54 19.00
C VAL A 282 0.62 -5.25 20.23
N LYS A 283 0.29 -4.49 21.29
CA LYS A 283 -0.41 -5.04 22.48
C LYS A 283 -1.78 -5.65 22.10
N LEU A 284 -2.54 -4.94 21.28
CA LEU A 284 -3.86 -5.40 20.82
C LEU A 284 -3.76 -6.62 19.89
N ALA A 285 -2.72 -6.71 19.07
CA ALA A 285 -2.47 -7.89 18.23
C ALA A 285 -2.16 -9.13 19.08
N ARG A 286 -1.35 -8.99 20.13
CA ARG A 286 -1.10 -10.06 21.11
C ARG A 286 -2.37 -10.49 21.86
N ALA A 287 -3.33 -9.59 22.01
CA ALA A 287 -4.65 -9.86 22.60
C ALA A 287 -5.67 -10.41 21.58
N GLY A 288 -5.27 -10.69 20.34
CA GLY A 288 -6.13 -11.24 19.29
C GLY A 288 -7.14 -10.27 18.67
N LYS A 289 -7.07 -8.96 19.00
CA LYS A 289 -8.01 -7.94 18.52
C LYS A 289 -7.62 -7.31 17.19
N VAL A 290 -6.33 -7.39 16.83
CA VAL A 290 -5.76 -6.75 15.63
C VAL A 290 -4.86 -7.75 14.91
N VAL A 291 -4.88 -7.75 13.59
CA VAL A 291 -3.92 -8.47 12.74
C VAL A 291 -2.99 -7.44 12.10
N LEU A 292 -1.68 -7.61 12.29
CA LEU A 292 -0.65 -6.72 11.76
C LEU A 292 0.23 -7.47 10.76
N LEU A 293 0.48 -6.87 9.61
CA LEU A 293 1.37 -7.39 8.56
C LEU A 293 2.41 -6.31 8.21
N PRO A 294 3.63 -6.70 7.79
CA PRO A 294 4.73 -5.75 7.59
C PRO A 294 4.79 -5.19 6.16
N HIS A 295 3.75 -4.54 5.69
CA HIS A 295 3.62 -3.91 4.37
C HIS A 295 3.86 -4.91 3.23
N THR A 296 3.12 -5.99 3.24
CA THR A 296 3.26 -7.14 2.34
C THR A 296 2.15 -7.24 1.29
N GLY A 297 1.30 -6.23 1.14
CA GLY A 297 0.17 -6.23 0.20
C GLY A 297 0.53 -6.57 -1.25
N SER A 298 1.75 -6.25 -1.70
CA SER A 298 2.26 -6.60 -3.03
C SER A 298 3.41 -7.62 -3.00
N ALA A 299 3.60 -8.34 -1.89
CA ALA A 299 4.74 -9.24 -1.70
C ALA A 299 4.47 -10.64 -2.27
N THR A 300 4.23 -10.73 -3.55
CA THR A 300 4.23 -11.96 -4.33
C THR A 300 5.47 -12.02 -5.23
N ILE A 301 5.90 -13.22 -5.60
CA ILE A 301 7.04 -13.40 -6.53
C ILE A 301 6.70 -12.74 -7.86
N GLU A 302 5.52 -13.02 -8.39
CA GLU A 302 5.00 -12.52 -9.67
C GLU A 302 4.88 -10.99 -9.64
N GLY A 303 4.20 -10.44 -8.64
CA GLY A 303 4.00 -8.99 -8.50
C GLY A 303 5.30 -8.22 -8.39
N ARG A 304 6.31 -8.73 -7.66
CA ARG A 304 7.62 -8.09 -7.54
C ARG A 304 8.42 -8.16 -8.84
N ILE A 305 8.31 -9.24 -9.61
CA ILE A 305 8.92 -9.34 -10.94
C ILE A 305 8.23 -8.38 -11.90
N ASP A 306 6.91 -8.34 -11.94
CA ASP A 306 6.14 -7.43 -12.81
C ASP A 306 6.40 -5.96 -12.50
N MET A 307 6.55 -5.59 -11.21
CA MET A 307 7.00 -4.25 -10.83
C MET A 307 8.39 -3.93 -11.41
N GLY A 308 9.32 -4.86 -11.31
CA GLY A 308 10.68 -4.72 -11.89
C GLY A 308 10.67 -4.56 -13.40
N GLU A 309 9.89 -5.36 -14.10
CA GLU A 309 9.71 -5.24 -15.54
C GLU A 309 9.15 -3.87 -15.95
N LYS A 310 8.16 -3.35 -15.23
CA LYS A 310 7.66 -1.99 -15.46
C LYS A 310 8.74 -0.93 -15.26
N VAL A 311 9.55 -1.04 -14.20
CA VAL A 311 10.69 -0.14 -13.99
C VAL A 311 11.64 -0.19 -15.21
N ILE A 312 12.00 -1.37 -15.67
CA ILE A 312 12.88 -1.55 -16.84
C ILE A 312 12.27 -0.94 -18.11
N ILE A 313 10.98 -1.18 -18.35
CA ILE A 313 10.27 -0.62 -19.51
C ILE A 313 10.27 0.91 -19.45
N ASN A 314 9.99 1.51 -18.30
CA ASN A 314 10.02 2.96 -18.13
C ASN A 314 11.39 3.55 -18.36
N ILE A 315 12.45 2.93 -17.82
CA ILE A 315 13.85 3.37 -18.03
C ILE A 315 14.21 3.30 -19.51
N ARG A 316 13.96 2.16 -20.15
CA ARG A 316 14.31 1.93 -21.54
C ARG A 316 13.58 2.93 -22.46
N THR A 317 12.27 3.05 -22.30
CA THR A 317 11.45 3.99 -23.08
C THR A 317 11.96 5.42 -22.94
N PHE A 318 12.32 5.84 -21.73
CA PHE A 318 12.86 7.17 -21.46
C PHE A 318 14.22 7.36 -22.13
N MET A 319 15.13 6.38 -22.02
CA MET A 319 16.49 6.46 -22.61
C MET A 319 16.48 6.42 -24.13
N ASP A 320 15.47 5.79 -24.73
CA ASP A 320 15.25 5.80 -26.19
C ASP A 320 14.65 7.16 -26.68
N GLY A 321 14.50 8.15 -25.79
CA GLY A 321 13.98 9.49 -26.10
C GLY A 321 12.46 9.56 -26.19
N HIS A 322 11.75 8.52 -25.74
CA HIS A 322 10.30 8.46 -25.75
C HIS A 322 9.71 8.78 -24.37
N ARG A 323 8.42 9.11 -24.35
CA ARG A 323 7.69 9.33 -23.10
C ARG A 323 7.44 7.99 -22.38
N PRO A 324 7.90 7.81 -21.13
CA PRO A 324 7.61 6.60 -20.36
C PRO A 324 6.11 6.39 -20.18
N PRO A 325 5.61 5.14 -20.26
CA PRO A 325 4.18 4.84 -20.16
C PRO A 325 3.59 5.17 -18.78
N ASP A 326 4.36 5.00 -17.71
CA ASP A 326 3.87 5.18 -16.34
C ASP A 326 4.42 6.47 -15.69
N ARG A 327 4.52 7.56 -16.49
CA ARG A 327 4.95 8.86 -15.99
C ARG A 327 3.94 9.43 -14.99
N VAL A 328 4.43 9.83 -13.83
CA VAL A 328 3.64 10.53 -12.82
C VAL A 328 3.43 11.99 -13.24
N LEU A 329 2.18 12.43 -13.25
CA LEU A 329 1.79 13.80 -13.59
C LEU A 329 1.35 14.56 -12.33
N PRO A 330 1.55 15.90 -12.27
CA PRO A 330 1.08 16.72 -11.14
C PRO A 330 -0.41 16.54 -10.82
N SER A 331 -1.23 16.28 -11.84
CA SER A 331 -2.68 16.05 -11.68
C SER A 331 -3.05 14.73 -11.01
N MET A 332 -2.08 13.85 -10.77
CA MET A 332 -2.24 12.55 -10.12
C MET A 332 -1.93 12.59 -8.61
N LEU A 333 -1.39 13.72 -8.13
CA LEU A 333 -0.96 13.94 -6.74
C LEU A 333 -2.07 14.51 -5.83
#